data_d31bbe4bb5bb7fa3766e94a1f76365b0
#
_entry.id   d31bbe4bb5bb7fa3766e94a1f76365b0
#
_cell.length_a   1.000
_cell.length_b   1.000
_cell.length_c   1.000
_cell.angle_alpha   90.00
_cell.angle_beta   90.00
_cell.angle_gamma   90.00
#
_symmetry.space_group_name_H-M   'P 1'
#
loop_
_entity.id
_entity.type
_entity.pdbx_description
1 polymer ?
#
loop_
_entity_poly.entity_id
_entity_poly.type
_entity_poly.pdbx_seq_one_letter_code
_entity_poly.pdbx_strand_id
1 'polypeptide(L)'
;MLRNRAVEIVEVGPRDGLQNEAATVATADKLALIRRAIDYGVRRIEVTSFVNPKKVPQLADAEELVAMLPDREDVTFIGLVLNRRGAERAVATGRIDELGAVCVTSDSFGIRNQGQSSDESLAAAMEIVALAKKAGRSGQITIATAFGCPIEGRVAIGRVVEMAKRAADAAPREIALADTIGVGVPAQVAEVVGRVREAIGGVPVRVHFHNTRGTGIANVWAAVQEGVATVDASLGGLGGCPFAPGAAGNVATEDVVYMLENSGFGTGLDLPRAVDAAGWLTGVMNRPLPAMVSRAPAFP
;
A
#
# COMPACT_ATOMS: atom_id res chain seq x y z
N MET A 1 -3.05 -12.02 -25.32
CA MET A 1 -3.13 -13.14 -24.35
C MET A 1 -2.26 -12.78 -23.16
N LEU A 2 -2.87 -12.48 -21.98
CA LEU A 2 -2.16 -12.06 -20.76
C LEU A 2 -1.90 -13.22 -19.78
N ARG A 3 -2.17 -14.47 -20.20
CA ARG A 3 -2.00 -15.67 -19.37
C ARG A 3 -0.52 -15.90 -19.02
N ASN A 4 -0.23 -16.19 -17.78
CA ASN A 4 1.09 -16.42 -17.18
C ASN A 4 1.92 -15.17 -16.80
N ARG A 5 1.32 -14.01 -16.57
CA ARG A 5 2.04 -12.89 -15.97
C ARG A 5 1.99 -13.00 -14.44
N ALA A 6 3.13 -12.79 -13.80
CA ALA A 6 3.19 -12.69 -12.34
C ALA A 6 2.71 -11.31 -11.89
N VAL A 7 1.95 -11.28 -10.80
CA VAL A 7 1.56 -10.06 -10.09
C VAL A 7 2.02 -10.18 -8.63
N GLU A 8 2.91 -9.29 -8.22
CA GLU A 8 3.39 -9.22 -6.84
C GLU A 8 2.35 -8.53 -5.96
N ILE A 9 2.06 -9.13 -4.82
CA ILE A 9 1.22 -8.52 -3.79
C ILE A 9 2.11 -7.94 -2.69
N VAL A 10 1.93 -6.66 -2.41
CA VAL A 10 2.51 -6.00 -1.24
C VAL A 10 1.46 -6.01 -0.14
N GLU A 11 1.75 -6.69 0.97
CA GLU A 11 0.86 -6.72 2.12
C GLU A 11 1.02 -5.43 2.94
N VAL A 12 -0.06 -4.66 3.01
CA VAL A 12 -0.07 -3.38 3.74
C VAL A 12 -0.91 -3.42 5.02
N GLY A 13 -1.48 -4.56 5.35
CA GLY A 13 -2.30 -4.76 6.55
C GLY A 13 -1.61 -4.34 7.85
N PRO A 14 -0.34 -4.71 8.09
CA PRO A 14 0.37 -4.32 9.31
C PRO A 14 0.57 -2.81 9.48
N ARG A 15 0.64 -2.05 8.39
CA ARG A 15 0.77 -0.59 8.43
C ARG A 15 -0.55 0.10 8.12
N ASP A 16 -0.99 0.08 6.85
CA ASP A 16 -2.16 0.82 6.39
C ASP A 16 -3.45 0.28 6.99
N GLY A 17 -3.54 -1.04 7.03
CA GLY A 17 -4.67 -1.72 7.63
C GLY A 17 -4.90 -1.34 9.09
N LEU A 18 -3.86 -1.30 9.89
CA LEU A 18 -3.94 -1.00 11.32
C LEU A 18 -3.99 0.50 11.65
N GLN A 19 -3.48 1.35 10.75
CA GLN A 19 -3.25 2.77 11.03
C GLN A 19 -4.49 3.53 11.50
N ASN A 20 -5.66 3.21 10.93
CA ASN A 20 -6.91 3.92 11.19
C ASN A 20 -7.87 3.12 12.09
N GLU A 21 -7.42 2.01 12.66
CA GLU A 21 -8.25 1.22 13.59
C GLU A 21 -8.43 1.97 14.91
N ALA A 22 -9.63 1.84 15.51
CA ALA A 22 -9.92 2.48 16.79
C ALA A 22 -9.13 1.83 17.94
N ALA A 23 -8.92 0.52 17.88
CA ALA A 23 -8.16 -0.23 18.86
C ALA A 23 -6.66 -0.29 18.48
N THR A 24 -5.79 -0.12 19.45
CA THR A 24 -4.36 -0.39 19.28
C THR A 24 -4.12 -1.88 19.41
N VAL A 25 -3.56 -2.49 18.36
CA VAL A 25 -3.15 -3.90 18.36
C VAL A 25 -1.79 -4.03 19.03
N ALA A 26 -1.62 -5.07 19.86
CA ALA A 26 -0.35 -5.31 20.55
C ALA A 26 0.79 -5.61 19.56
N THR A 27 2.01 -5.20 19.88
CA THR A 27 3.21 -5.44 19.06
C THR A 27 3.39 -6.92 18.72
N ALA A 28 3.09 -7.82 19.65
CA ALA A 28 3.15 -9.28 19.41
C ALA A 28 2.16 -9.74 18.33
N ASP A 29 0.94 -9.19 18.29
CA ASP A 29 -0.06 -9.52 17.29
C ASP A 29 0.29 -8.92 15.92
N LYS A 30 0.87 -7.71 15.87
CA LYS A 30 1.42 -7.14 14.64
C LYS A 30 2.53 -8.02 14.07
N LEU A 31 3.44 -8.50 14.92
CA LEU A 31 4.48 -9.44 14.51
C LEU A 31 3.89 -10.77 14.03
N ALA A 32 2.84 -11.28 14.70
CA ALA A 32 2.15 -12.49 14.27
C ALA A 32 1.47 -12.30 12.90
N LEU A 33 0.89 -11.13 12.62
CA LEU A 33 0.34 -10.78 11.31
C LEU A 33 1.42 -10.81 10.23
N ILE A 34 2.58 -10.18 10.49
CA ILE A 34 3.71 -10.16 9.55
C ILE A 34 4.21 -11.59 9.28
N ARG A 35 4.39 -12.42 10.31
CA ARG A 35 4.83 -13.82 10.16
C ARG A 35 3.83 -14.63 9.32
N ARG A 36 2.53 -14.49 9.56
CA ARG A 36 1.48 -15.15 8.77
C ARG A 36 1.50 -14.68 7.32
N ALA A 37 1.76 -13.38 7.07
CA ALA A 37 1.92 -12.87 5.70
C ALA A 37 3.09 -13.55 4.98
N ILE A 38 4.21 -13.74 5.64
CA ILE A 38 5.35 -14.50 5.12
C ILE A 38 4.99 -15.96 4.86
N ASP A 39 4.24 -16.58 5.78
CA ASP A 39 3.86 -18.00 5.71
C ASP A 39 2.90 -18.31 4.56
N TYR A 40 2.01 -17.38 4.18
CA TYR A 40 1.19 -17.55 2.98
C TYR A 40 1.86 -17.06 1.69
N GLY A 41 3.12 -16.63 1.75
CA GLY A 41 3.95 -16.43 0.56
C GLY A 41 4.30 -15.00 0.21
N VAL A 42 3.85 -13.99 0.95
CA VAL A 42 4.21 -12.57 0.70
C VAL A 42 5.72 -12.36 0.86
N ARG A 43 6.29 -11.57 -0.04
CA ARG A 43 7.73 -11.24 -0.04
C ARG A 43 8.00 -9.74 0.07
N ARG A 44 6.95 -8.90 0.07
CA ARG A 44 7.05 -7.46 0.36
C ARG A 44 5.94 -7.06 1.31
N ILE A 45 6.32 -6.51 2.46
CA ILE A 45 5.37 -6.17 3.53
C ILE A 45 5.65 -4.76 4.03
N GLU A 46 4.63 -3.91 4.03
CA GLU A 46 4.69 -2.62 4.70
C GLU A 46 4.40 -2.81 6.19
N VAL A 47 5.48 -2.92 6.98
CA VAL A 47 5.41 -3.40 8.37
C VAL A 47 4.99 -2.34 9.37
N THR A 48 5.34 -1.07 9.11
CA THR A 48 5.04 0.05 10.02
C THR A 48 5.26 1.40 9.33
N SER A 49 5.05 2.50 10.08
CA SER A 49 5.43 3.84 9.66
C SER A 49 6.26 4.56 10.72
N PHE A 50 7.21 5.38 10.28
CA PHE A 50 8.06 6.22 11.14
C PHE A 50 7.54 7.66 11.21
N VAL A 51 6.22 7.81 11.26
CA VAL A 51 5.54 9.09 11.47
C VAL A 51 5.55 9.49 12.93
N ASN A 52 5.04 10.70 13.25
CA ASN A 52 4.92 11.14 14.62
C ASN A 52 3.94 10.24 15.41
N PRO A 53 4.39 9.53 16.48
CA PRO A 53 3.54 8.60 17.23
C PRO A 53 2.35 9.29 17.93
N LYS A 54 2.42 10.60 18.18
CA LYS A 54 1.28 11.36 18.70
C LYS A 54 0.17 11.54 17.67
N LYS A 55 0.50 11.49 16.36
CA LYS A 55 -0.49 11.57 15.26
C LYS A 55 -1.04 10.19 14.89
N VAL A 56 -0.24 9.14 15.04
CA VAL A 56 -0.63 7.76 14.70
C VAL A 56 -0.22 6.84 15.86
N PRO A 57 -0.97 6.83 16.96
CA PRO A 57 -0.63 6.03 18.15
C PRO A 57 -0.65 4.53 17.88
N GLN A 58 -1.43 4.06 16.90
CA GLN A 58 -1.47 2.65 16.48
C GLN A 58 -0.12 2.11 16.01
N LEU A 59 0.78 2.97 15.54
CA LEU A 59 2.11 2.61 15.03
C LEU A 59 3.25 3.23 15.87
N ALA A 60 2.96 3.57 17.13
CA ALA A 60 3.94 4.20 18.02
C ALA A 60 5.08 3.27 18.41
N ASP A 61 4.90 1.97 18.28
CA ASP A 61 5.84 0.88 18.57
C ASP A 61 6.74 0.50 17.36
N ALA A 62 6.90 1.40 16.39
CA ALA A 62 7.57 1.10 15.12
C ALA A 62 8.97 0.48 15.29
N GLU A 63 9.84 1.09 16.09
CA GLU A 63 11.19 0.59 16.31
C GLU A 63 11.22 -0.74 17.09
N GLU A 64 10.31 -0.92 18.06
CA GLU A 64 10.17 -2.17 18.81
C GLU A 64 9.74 -3.31 17.87
N LEU A 65 8.68 -3.08 17.07
CA LEU A 65 8.21 -4.07 16.09
C LEU A 65 9.31 -4.44 15.10
N VAL A 66 10.03 -3.45 14.57
CA VAL A 66 11.09 -3.68 13.57
C VAL A 66 12.25 -4.48 14.17
N ALA A 67 12.61 -4.26 15.42
CA ALA A 67 13.65 -5.04 16.11
C ALA A 67 13.28 -6.53 16.25
N MET A 68 11.99 -6.87 16.26
CA MET A 68 11.47 -8.24 16.42
C MET A 68 11.20 -8.96 15.09
N LEU A 69 11.38 -8.29 13.93
CA LEU A 69 11.16 -8.91 12.62
C LEU A 69 12.04 -10.14 12.43
N PRO A 70 11.57 -11.18 11.73
CA PRO A 70 12.38 -12.37 11.45
C PRO A 70 13.54 -12.02 10.51
N ASP A 71 14.65 -12.77 10.62
CA ASP A 71 15.75 -12.68 9.67
C ASP A 71 15.39 -13.46 8.41
N ARG A 72 15.01 -12.73 7.36
CA ARG A 72 14.54 -13.27 6.08
C ARG A 72 15.09 -12.43 4.93
N GLU A 73 16.11 -12.96 4.25
CA GLU A 73 16.74 -12.30 3.09
C GLU A 73 15.81 -12.30 1.85
N ASP A 74 14.83 -13.18 1.81
CA ASP A 74 13.84 -13.31 0.74
C ASP A 74 12.59 -12.43 0.95
N VAL A 75 12.55 -11.62 2.01
CA VAL A 75 11.44 -10.73 2.33
C VAL A 75 11.93 -9.28 2.41
N THR A 76 11.26 -8.37 1.72
CA THR A 76 11.50 -6.92 1.79
C THR A 76 10.58 -6.29 2.82
N PHE A 77 11.13 -5.74 3.89
CA PHE A 77 10.39 -4.99 4.88
C PHE A 77 10.36 -3.50 4.52
N ILE A 78 9.15 -2.97 4.31
CA ILE A 78 8.92 -1.58 3.92
C ILE A 78 8.53 -0.79 5.17
N GLY A 79 9.17 0.37 5.36
CA GLY A 79 8.80 1.37 6.36
C GLY A 79 8.26 2.64 5.69
N LEU A 80 7.01 3.04 6.00
CA LEU A 80 6.47 4.29 5.47
C LEU A 80 7.06 5.49 6.20
N VAL A 81 7.43 6.50 5.43
CA VAL A 81 8.04 7.74 5.91
C VAL A 81 7.50 8.94 5.15
N LEU A 82 7.31 10.09 5.84
CA LEU A 82 6.76 11.31 5.23
C LEU A 82 7.78 12.45 5.14
N ASN A 83 8.95 12.29 5.77
CA ASN A 83 9.98 13.30 5.81
C ASN A 83 11.34 12.69 6.15
N ARG A 84 12.38 13.52 6.01
CA ARG A 84 13.78 13.13 6.28
C ARG A 84 13.97 12.51 7.67
N ARG A 85 13.40 13.10 8.72
CA ARG A 85 13.54 12.58 10.09
C ARG A 85 12.99 11.17 10.23
N GLY A 86 11.81 10.88 9.64
CA GLY A 86 11.24 9.53 9.61
C GLY A 86 12.12 8.55 8.85
N ALA A 87 12.68 8.99 7.70
CA ALA A 87 13.58 8.18 6.89
C ALA A 87 14.88 7.84 7.65
N GLU A 88 15.48 8.80 8.34
CA GLU A 88 16.68 8.59 9.18
C GLU A 88 16.41 7.60 10.32
N ARG A 89 15.23 7.68 10.97
CA ARG A 89 14.79 6.72 11.99
C ARG A 89 14.66 5.30 11.40
N ALA A 90 13.99 5.17 10.26
CA ALA A 90 13.82 3.88 9.59
C ALA A 90 15.16 3.24 9.22
N VAL A 91 16.08 4.01 8.61
CA VAL A 91 17.42 3.55 8.25
C VAL A 91 18.23 3.15 9.50
N ALA A 92 18.13 3.91 10.59
CA ALA A 92 18.87 3.64 11.83
C ALA A 92 18.48 2.30 12.48
N THR A 93 17.31 1.73 12.18
CA THR A 93 16.93 0.38 12.65
C THR A 93 17.81 -0.73 12.06
N GLY A 94 18.44 -0.50 10.91
CA GLY A 94 19.22 -1.49 10.18
C GLY A 94 18.40 -2.61 9.53
N ARG A 95 17.08 -2.65 9.72
CA ARG A 95 16.20 -3.78 9.34
C ARG A 95 15.11 -3.43 8.33
N ILE A 96 14.96 -2.17 7.98
CA ILE A 96 14.08 -1.71 6.91
C ILE A 96 14.84 -1.74 5.58
N ASP A 97 14.31 -2.46 4.61
CA ASP A 97 14.94 -2.67 3.30
C ASP A 97 14.49 -1.63 2.28
N GLU A 98 13.27 -1.12 2.45
CA GLU A 98 12.66 -0.17 1.53
C GLU A 98 11.95 0.96 2.26
N LEU A 99 12.21 2.21 1.85
CA LEU A 99 11.50 3.39 2.35
C LEU A 99 10.31 3.70 1.44
N GLY A 100 9.10 3.67 2.02
CA GLY A 100 7.86 4.08 1.36
C GLY A 100 7.61 5.57 1.55
N ALA A 101 7.97 6.40 0.57
CA ALA A 101 7.68 7.83 0.59
C ALA A 101 6.30 8.13 0.02
N VAL A 102 5.62 9.17 0.56
CA VAL A 102 4.27 9.57 0.09
C VAL A 102 4.25 11.05 -0.24
N CYS A 103 3.80 11.35 -1.45
CA CYS A 103 3.38 12.69 -1.86
C CYS A 103 1.89 12.71 -2.21
N VAL A 104 1.30 13.89 -2.34
CA VAL A 104 -0.15 14.06 -2.54
C VAL A 104 -0.42 14.97 -3.74
N THR A 105 -1.55 14.76 -4.42
CA THR A 105 -1.89 15.53 -5.64
C THR A 105 -2.46 16.91 -5.37
N SER A 106 -2.97 17.19 -4.15
CA SER A 106 -3.65 18.43 -3.81
C SER A 106 -3.04 19.12 -2.60
N ASP A 107 -2.96 20.47 -2.64
CA ASP A 107 -2.40 21.27 -1.56
C ASP A 107 -3.24 21.18 -0.28
N SER A 108 -4.57 21.28 -0.42
CA SER A 108 -5.47 21.26 0.74
C SER A 108 -5.35 19.97 1.54
N PHE A 109 -5.22 18.82 0.84
CA PHE A 109 -5.01 17.53 1.50
C PHE A 109 -3.60 17.41 2.08
N GLY A 110 -2.59 17.87 1.35
CA GLY A 110 -1.19 17.84 1.80
C GLY A 110 -0.96 18.65 3.07
N ILE A 111 -1.44 19.88 3.11
CA ILE A 111 -1.35 20.77 4.27
C ILE A 111 -2.05 20.14 5.49
N ARG A 112 -3.27 19.61 5.30
CA ARG A 112 -4.04 19.00 6.39
C ARG A 112 -3.41 17.69 6.90
N ASN A 113 -2.88 16.85 6.02
CA ASN A 113 -2.38 15.51 6.34
C ASN A 113 -0.91 15.52 6.76
N GLN A 114 -0.06 16.23 6.01
CA GLN A 114 1.39 16.20 6.17
C GLN A 114 1.98 17.54 6.63
N GLY A 115 1.23 18.63 6.55
CA GLY A 115 1.73 20.00 6.79
C GLY A 115 2.57 20.53 5.64
N GLN A 116 2.38 20.02 4.42
CA GLN A 116 3.14 20.34 3.22
C GLN A 116 2.19 20.53 2.03
N SER A 117 2.53 21.42 1.11
CA SER A 117 1.87 21.51 -0.19
C SER A 117 2.17 20.25 -1.03
N SER A 118 1.46 20.10 -2.12
CA SER A 118 1.68 19.00 -3.08
C SER A 118 3.12 18.97 -3.59
N ASP A 119 3.66 20.13 -3.99
CA ASP A 119 5.04 20.23 -4.49
C ASP A 119 6.09 19.99 -3.41
N GLU A 120 5.88 20.48 -2.19
CA GLU A 120 6.77 20.22 -1.05
C GLU A 120 6.76 18.74 -0.67
N SER A 121 5.58 18.09 -0.70
CA SER A 121 5.47 16.64 -0.42
C SER A 121 6.20 15.80 -1.47
N LEU A 122 6.14 16.20 -2.75
CA LEU A 122 6.88 15.54 -3.82
C LEU A 122 8.39 15.72 -3.65
N ALA A 123 8.85 16.94 -3.34
CA ALA A 123 10.27 17.20 -3.10
C ALA A 123 10.79 16.38 -1.91
N ALA A 124 10.03 16.31 -0.81
CA ALA A 124 10.37 15.48 0.34
C ALA A 124 10.42 13.97 -0.02
N ALA A 125 9.48 13.47 -0.84
CA ALA A 125 9.48 12.09 -1.29
C ALA A 125 10.72 11.77 -2.15
N MET A 126 11.14 12.68 -3.04
CA MET A 126 12.36 12.52 -3.84
C MET A 126 13.62 12.53 -2.97
N GLU A 127 13.68 13.40 -1.94
CA GLU A 127 14.77 13.41 -0.96
C GLU A 127 14.86 12.09 -0.19
N ILE A 128 13.73 11.51 0.21
CA ILE A 128 13.66 10.21 0.89
C ILE A 128 14.24 9.10 0.01
N VAL A 129 13.89 9.07 -1.28
CA VAL A 129 14.46 8.08 -2.23
C VAL A 129 15.98 8.23 -2.34
N ALA A 130 16.48 9.47 -2.43
CA ALA A 130 17.91 9.73 -2.46
C ALA A 130 18.63 9.27 -1.17
N LEU A 131 17.99 9.51 -0.01
CA LEU A 131 18.51 9.06 1.29
C LEU A 131 18.51 7.53 1.38
N ALA A 132 17.45 6.84 0.93
CA ALA A 132 17.39 5.39 0.89
C ALA A 132 18.57 4.81 0.09
N LYS A 133 18.79 5.31 -1.13
CA LYS A 133 19.90 4.90 -1.99
C LYS A 133 21.27 5.10 -1.32
N LYS A 134 21.48 6.26 -0.70
CA LYS A 134 22.73 6.54 0.04
C LYS A 134 22.95 5.57 1.19
N ALA A 135 21.90 5.06 1.80
CA ALA A 135 21.96 4.07 2.87
C ALA A 135 22.00 2.62 2.36
N GLY A 136 22.11 2.38 1.04
CA GLY A 136 22.09 1.04 0.44
C GLY A 136 20.72 0.36 0.51
N ARG A 137 19.63 1.16 0.60
CA ARG A 137 18.24 0.70 0.66
C ARG A 137 17.50 1.09 -0.60
N SER A 138 16.37 0.44 -0.89
CA SER A 138 15.46 0.90 -1.93
C SER A 138 14.52 1.98 -1.42
N GLY A 139 13.97 2.77 -2.34
CA GLY A 139 12.96 3.76 -2.04
C GLY A 139 11.89 3.78 -3.13
N GLN A 140 10.63 3.90 -2.74
CA GLN A 140 9.50 4.04 -3.65
C GLN A 140 8.70 5.31 -3.32
N ILE A 141 7.92 5.81 -4.28
CA ILE A 141 7.08 6.99 -4.12
C ILE A 141 5.62 6.62 -4.37
N THR A 142 4.76 6.87 -3.38
CA THR A 142 3.31 6.77 -3.52
C THR A 142 2.73 8.15 -3.77
N ILE A 143 1.97 8.30 -4.87
CA ILE A 143 1.17 9.48 -5.18
C ILE A 143 -0.23 9.23 -4.62
N ALA A 144 -0.51 9.79 -3.45
CA ALA A 144 -1.81 9.72 -2.81
C ALA A 144 -2.83 10.65 -3.50
N THR A 145 -4.12 10.35 -3.32
CA THR A 145 -5.24 11.07 -3.95
C THR A 145 -5.18 11.09 -5.49
N ALA A 146 -4.52 10.11 -6.12
CA ALA A 146 -4.33 10.09 -7.56
C ALA A 146 -5.64 10.00 -8.38
N PHE A 147 -6.70 9.46 -7.79
CA PHE A 147 -8.01 9.28 -8.44
C PHE A 147 -9.08 10.25 -7.95
N GLY A 148 -8.80 10.97 -6.87
CA GLY A 148 -9.69 11.99 -6.29
C GLY A 148 -9.26 12.41 -4.91
N CYS A 149 -9.53 13.67 -4.57
CA CYS A 149 -9.20 14.29 -3.29
C CYS A 149 -10.47 14.48 -2.44
N PRO A 150 -10.46 14.16 -1.13
CA PRO A 150 -11.65 14.33 -0.29
C PRO A 150 -12.02 15.79 -0.02
N ILE A 151 -11.12 16.74 -0.34
CA ILE A 151 -11.30 18.19 -0.11
C ILE A 151 -11.56 18.91 -1.43
N GLU A 152 -10.73 18.65 -2.46
CA GLU A 152 -10.77 19.36 -3.75
C GLU A 152 -11.59 18.61 -4.80
N GLY A 153 -12.06 17.39 -4.51
CA GLY A 153 -12.86 16.62 -5.43
C GLY A 153 -12.04 15.96 -6.54
N ARG A 154 -12.41 16.17 -7.80
CA ARG A 154 -11.76 15.53 -8.95
C ARG A 154 -10.33 16.03 -9.13
N VAL A 155 -9.40 15.09 -9.33
CA VAL A 155 -8.00 15.37 -9.67
C VAL A 155 -7.82 15.24 -11.18
N ALA A 156 -7.23 16.25 -11.80
CA ALA A 156 -6.92 16.22 -13.23
C ALA A 156 -5.84 15.16 -13.51
N ILE A 157 -6.06 14.29 -14.49
CA ILE A 157 -5.11 13.24 -14.87
C ILE A 157 -3.73 13.84 -15.23
N GLY A 158 -3.72 14.99 -15.93
CA GLY A 158 -2.48 15.70 -16.25
C GLY A 158 -1.63 16.05 -15.02
N ARG A 159 -2.26 16.36 -13.87
CA ARG A 159 -1.54 16.61 -12.61
C ARG A 159 -0.85 15.35 -12.09
N VAL A 160 -1.55 14.21 -12.12
CA VAL A 160 -0.97 12.91 -11.70
C VAL A 160 0.21 12.53 -12.59
N VAL A 161 0.05 12.66 -13.90
CA VAL A 161 1.09 12.38 -14.90
C VAL A 161 2.31 13.27 -14.69
N GLU A 162 2.11 14.58 -14.49
CA GLU A 162 3.22 15.52 -14.22
C GLU A 162 3.98 15.15 -12.95
N MET A 163 3.27 14.87 -11.86
CA MET A 163 3.89 14.46 -10.61
C MET A 163 4.67 13.16 -10.76
N ALA A 164 4.10 12.18 -11.47
CA ALA A 164 4.76 10.91 -11.72
C ALA A 164 6.05 11.09 -12.56
N LYS A 165 6.05 11.97 -13.56
CA LYS A 165 7.27 12.30 -14.32
C LYS A 165 8.35 12.88 -13.42
N ARG A 166 8.03 13.85 -12.61
CA ARG A 166 8.98 14.45 -11.66
C ARG A 166 9.46 13.43 -10.61
N ALA A 167 8.55 12.59 -10.10
CA ALA A 167 8.92 11.51 -9.18
C ALA A 167 9.90 10.51 -9.82
N ALA A 168 9.74 10.22 -11.11
CA ALA A 168 10.63 9.32 -11.86
C ALA A 168 12.07 9.84 -11.95
N ASP A 169 12.31 11.18 -11.91
CA ASP A 169 13.65 11.77 -11.89
C ASP A 169 14.49 11.33 -10.67
N ALA A 170 13.85 10.99 -9.55
CA ALA A 170 14.51 10.40 -8.40
C ALA A 170 14.91 8.93 -8.63
N ALA A 171 14.50 8.32 -9.77
CA ALA A 171 14.66 6.90 -10.09
C ALA A 171 14.26 5.98 -8.93
N PRO A 172 13.04 6.07 -8.40
CA PRO A 172 12.56 5.18 -7.35
C PRO A 172 12.46 3.73 -7.86
N ARG A 173 12.38 2.77 -6.94
CA ARG A 173 12.09 1.37 -7.30
C ARG A 173 10.81 1.26 -8.13
N GLU A 174 9.78 2.01 -7.74
CA GLU A 174 8.49 2.09 -8.40
C GLU A 174 7.72 3.35 -7.97
N ILE A 175 6.70 3.72 -8.73
CA ILE A 175 5.75 4.77 -8.39
C ILE A 175 4.39 4.12 -8.15
N ALA A 176 3.84 4.30 -6.95
CA ALA A 176 2.51 3.82 -6.58
C ALA A 176 1.45 4.90 -6.83
N LEU A 177 0.33 4.52 -7.45
CA LEU A 177 -0.86 5.37 -7.63
C LEU A 177 -1.92 4.93 -6.63
N ALA A 178 -2.29 5.82 -5.68
CA ALA A 178 -3.20 5.47 -4.61
C ALA A 178 -4.57 6.14 -4.74
N ASP A 179 -5.61 5.31 -4.69
CA ASP A 179 -7.01 5.73 -4.52
C ASP A 179 -7.35 5.83 -3.03
N THR A 180 -6.83 6.88 -2.40
CA THR A 180 -6.86 7.10 -0.96
C THR A 180 -8.26 7.06 -0.33
N ILE A 181 -9.29 7.36 -1.11
CA ILE A 181 -10.69 7.45 -0.63
C ILE A 181 -11.65 6.52 -1.37
N GLY A 182 -11.14 5.64 -2.22
CA GLY A 182 -11.92 4.65 -2.96
C GLY A 182 -12.99 5.27 -3.85
N VAL A 183 -12.60 6.23 -4.70
CA VAL A 183 -13.49 6.92 -5.67
C VAL A 183 -13.19 6.56 -7.11
N GLY A 184 -12.06 5.91 -7.36
CA GLY A 184 -11.65 5.46 -8.67
C GLY A 184 -12.61 4.43 -9.26
N VAL A 185 -12.75 4.46 -10.58
CA VAL A 185 -13.51 3.48 -11.36
C VAL A 185 -12.63 2.90 -12.46
N PRO A 186 -12.90 1.69 -12.95
CA PRO A 186 -12.02 0.97 -13.88
C PRO A 186 -11.60 1.77 -15.13
N ALA A 187 -12.52 2.52 -15.73
CA ALA A 187 -12.20 3.35 -16.89
C ALA A 187 -11.19 4.46 -16.57
N GLN A 188 -11.35 5.12 -15.41
CA GLN A 188 -10.38 6.13 -14.94
C GLN A 188 -9.04 5.50 -14.62
N VAL A 189 -9.04 4.31 -13.99
CA VAL A 189 -7.81 3.58 -13.65
C VAL A 189 -7.03 3.23 -14.91
N ALA A 190 -7.68 2.67 -15.91
CA ALA A 190 -7.03 2.34 -17.18
C ALA A 190 -6.39 3.58 -17.82
N GLU A 191 -7.11 4.72 -17.88
CA GLU A 191 -6.59 5.95 -18.45
C GLU A 191 -5.40 6.52 -17.64
N VAL A 192 -5.52 6.63 -16.31
CA VAL A 192 -4.47 7.19 -15.44
C VAL A 192 -3.21 6.32 -15.51
N VAL A 193 -3.36 5.01 -15.33
CA VAL A 193 -2.24 4.06 -15.35
C VAL A 193 -1.54 4.05 -16.70
N GLY A 194 -2.31 3.97 -17.81
CA GLY A 194 -1.76 3.99 -19.16
C GLY A 194 -0.93 5.24 -19.41
N ARG A 195 -1.48 6.43 -19.14
CA ARG A 195 -0.78 7.71 -19.35
C ARG A 195 0.42 7.91 -18.43
N VAL A 196 0.35 7.46 -17.17
CA VAL A 196 1.50 7.52 -16.27
C VAL A 196 2.61 6.61 -16.78
N ARG A 197 2.32 5.36 -17.15
CA ARG A 197 3.33 4.42 -17.66
C ARG A 197 4.04 4.92 -18.92
N GLU A 198 3.30 5.54 -19.84
CA GLU A 198 3.88 6.17 -21.02
C GLU A 198 4.84 7.32 -20.66
N ALA A 199 4.55 8.04 -19.57
CA ALA A 199 5.26 9.27 -19.20
C ALA A 199 6.53 9.05 -18.40
N ILE A 200 6.67 7.92 -17.65
CA ILE A 200 7.73 7.73 -16.63
C ILE A 200 8.91 6.87 -17.08
N GLY A 201 9.04 6.60 -18.38
CA GLY A 201 10.26 6.05 -18.94
C GLY A 201 10.68 4.65 -18.43
N GLY A 202 9.71 3.79 -18.07
CA GLY A 202 10.00 2.41 -17.69
C GLY A 202 10.14 2.19 -16.18
N VAL A 203 10.01 3.21 -15.32
CA VAL A 203 9.85 3.01 -13.88
C VAL A 203 8.56 2.19 -13.64
N PRO A 204 8.61 1.09 -12.85
CA PRO A 204 7.43 0.29 -12.59
C PRO A 204 6.30 1.08 -11.91
N VAL A 205 5.04 0.76 -12.25
CA VAL A 205 3.87 1.31 -11.56
C VAL A 205 3.33 0.26 -10.59
N ARG A 206 3.09 0.68 -9.35
CA ARG A 206 2.32 -0.04 -8.33
C ARG A 206 0.96 0.63 -8.16
N VAL A 207 -0.05 -0.10 -7.72
CA VAL A 207 -1.37 0.48 -7.41
C VAL A 207 -1.82 0.13 -6.01
N HIS A 208 -2.51 1.07 -5.40
CA HIS A 208 -3.12 0.94 -4.08
C HIS A 208 -4.57 1.41 -4.17
N PHE A 209 -5.51 0.49 -3.96
CA PHE A 209 -6.93 0.80 -4.07
C PHE A 209 -7.68 0.55 -2.78
N HIS A 210 -8.59 1.48 -2.47
CA HIS A 210 -9.61 1.28 -1.44
C HIS A 210 -10.90 0.74 -2.05
N ASN A 211 -11.56 -0.16 -1.31
CA ASN A 211 -12.82 -0.78 -1.70
C ASN A 211 -14.04 -0.07 -1.09
N THR A 212 -13.88 1.19 -0.71
CA THR A 212 -14.89 2.01 0.00
C THR A 212 -16.25 2.05 -0.71
N ARG A 213 -16.23 2.00 -2.05
CA ARG A 213 -17.44 2.00 -2.91
C ARG A 213 -17.63 0.70 -3.69
N GLY A 214 -16.94 -0.37 -3.30
CA GLY A 214 -17.06 -1.67 -3.95
C GLY A 214 -16.40 -1.77 -5.33
N THR A 215 -15.61 -0.78 -5.74
CA THR A 215 -14.92 -0.77 -7.05
C THR A 215 -13.48 -1.27 -6.99
N GLY A 216 -12.93 -1.47 -5.79
CA GLY A 216 -11.51 -1.74 -5.59
C GLY A 216 -10.99 -2.95 -6.38
N ILE A 217 -11.67 -4.09 -6.32
CA ILE A 217 -11.27 -5.31 -7.07
C ILE A 217 -11.35 -5.10 -8.58
N ALA A 218 -12.38 -4.41 -9.07
CA ALA A 218 -12.49 -4.07 -10.49
C ALA A 218 -11.38 -3.09 -10.93
N ASN A 219 -10.95 -2.20 -10.03
CA ASN A 219 -9.84 -1.29 -10.27
C ASN A 219 -8.49 -2.03 -10.33
N VAL A 220 -8.26 -3.01 -9.44
CA VAL A 220 -7.09 -3.91 -9.53
C VAL A 220 -7.06 -4.60 -10.89
N TRP A 221 -8.19 -5.17 -11.31
CA TRP A 221 -8.30 -5.81 -12.62
C TRP A 221 -7.94 -4.85 -13.76
N ALA A 222 -8.52 -3.65 -13.77
CA ALA A 222 -8.22 -2.65 -14.80
C ALA A 222 -6.74 -2.27 -14.84
N ALA A 223 -6.10 -2.08 -13.67
CA ALA A 223 -4.68 -1.75 -13.59
C ALA A 223 -3.78 -2.88 -14.11
N VAL A 224 -4.10 -4.14 -13.78
CA VAL A 224 -3.33 -5.30 -14.25
C VAL A 224 -3.48 -5.49 -15.77
N GLN A 225 -4.66 -5.20 -16.34
CA GLN A 225 -4.85 -5.19 -17.80
C GLN A 225 -3.96 -4.14 -18.47
N GLU A 226 -3.74 -2.98 -17.85
CA GLU A 226 -2.80 -1.96 -18.30
C GLU A 226 -1.33 -2.32 -18.02
N GLY A 227 -1.05 -3.53 -17.50
CA GLY A 227 0.29 -4.07 -17.33
C GLY A 227 0.96 -3.69 -16.03
N VAL A 228 0.21 -3.28 -15.01
CA VAL A 228 0.72 -3.19 -13.63
C VAL A 228 1.03 -4.60 -13.13
N ALA A 229 2.18 -4.73 -12.47
CA ALA A 229 2.66 -6.00 -11.93
C ALA A 229 2.79 -6.01 -10.39
N THR A 230 2.47 -4.91 -9.71
CA THR A 230 2.55 -4.80 -8.24
C THR A 230 1.28 -4.15 -7.70
N VAL A 231 0.63 -4.82 -6.75
CA VAL A 231 -0.65 -4.41 -6.16
C VAL A 231 -0.55 -4.43 -4.64
N ASP A 232 -0.96 -3.34 -3.99
CA ASP A 232 -1.15 -3.31 -2.54
C ASP A 232 -2.46 -3.98 -2.17
N ALA A 233 -2.42 -4.80 -1.15
CA ALA A 233 -3.61 -5.41 -0.56
C ALA A 233 -3.43 -5.57 0.95
N SER A 234 -4.53 -5.70 1.68
CA SER A 234 -4.53 -5.87 3.13
C SER A 234 -5.30 -7.12 3.50
N LEU A 235 -4.69 -7.99 4.30
CA LEU A 235 -5.33 -9.21 4.77
C LEU A 235 -6.69 -8.92 5.41
N GLY A 236 -7.70 -9.68 5.02
CA GLY A 236 -9.08 -9.48 5.48
C GLY A 236 -9.75 -8.19 4.96
N GLY A 237 -9.07 -7.40 4.12
CA GLY A 237 -9.49 -6.04 3.78
C GLY A 237 -9.38 -5.09 4.97
N LEU A 238 -8.45 -5.37 5.91
CA LEU A 238 -8.24 -4.56 7.11
C LEU A 238 -7.91 -3.12 6.74
N GLY A 239 -8.43 -2.18 7.52
CA GLY A 239 -8.31 -0.76 7.34
C GLY A 239 -9.66 -0.11 7.07
N GLY A 240 -9.84 1.07 7.64
CA GLY A 240 -10.99 1.93 7.39
C GLY A 240 -10.59 3.11 6.50
N CYS A 241 -11.58 3.75 5.91
CA CYS A 241 -11.37 5.03 5.27
C CYS A 241 -11.73 6.14 6.27
N PRO A 242 -10.77 6.99 6.71
CA PRO A 242 -11.08 8.05 7.68
C PRO A 242 -12.08 9.09 7.13
N PHE A 243 -12.29 9.11 5.81
CA PHE A 243 -13.25 9.98 5.12
C PHE A 243 -14.60 9.31 4.86
N ALA A 244 -14.76 8.03 5.23
CA ALA A 244 -16.01 7.27 5.10
C ALA A 244 -16.11 6.29 6.28
N PRO A 245 -16.49 6.76 7.49
CA PRO A 245 -16.61 5.92 8.67
C PRO A 245 -17.51 4.70 8.42
N GLY A 246 -17.04 3.51 8.79
CA GLY A 246 -17.76 2.25 8.60
C GLY A 246 -17.69 1.62 7.20
N ALA A 247 -17.12 2.32 6.21
CA ALA A 247 -16.87 1.73 4.90
C ALA A 247 -15.59 0.87 4.90
N ALA A 248 -15.53 -0.11 3.99
CA ALA A 248 -14.30 -0.85 3.72
C ALA A 248 -13.19 0.10 3.27
N GLY A 249 -11.96 -0.16 3.71
CA GLY A 249 -10.78 0.55 3.26
C GLY A 249 -10.06 -0.21 2.15
N ASN A 250 -8.93 -0.83 2.46
CA ASN A 250 -8.12 -1.55 1.50
C ASN A 250 -8.87 -2.68 0.77
N VAL A 251 -8.46 -2.97 -0.46
CA VAL A 251 -8.82 -4.24 -1.09
C VAL A 251 -8.23 -5.40 -0.28
N ALA A 252 -9.00 -6.49 -0.14
CA ALA A 252 -8.55 -7.64 0.64
C ALA A 252 -7.54 -8.48 -0.15
N THR A 253 -6.48 -8.91 0.53
CA THR A 253 -5.44 -9.75 -0.06
C THR A 253 -6.02 -11.03 -0.67
N GLU A 254 -6.84 -11.76 0.07
CA GLU A 254 -7.45 -13.00 -0.38
C GLU A 254 -8.44 -12.79 -1.54
N ASP A 255 -9.16 -11.66 -1.59
CA ASP A 255 -10.07 -11.34 -2.69
C ASP A 255 -9.28 -11.02 -3.98
N VAL A 256 -8.17 -10.28 -3.85
CA VAL A 256 -7.26 -9.97 -4.97
C VAL A 256 -6.60 -11.23 -5.50
N VAL A 257 -6.07 -12.10 -4.60
CA VAL A 257 -5.43 -13.36 -4.98
C VAL A 257 -6.41 -14.26 -5.71
N TYR A 258 -7.61 -14.46 -5.15
CA TYR A 258 -8.65 -15.27 -5.77
C TYR A 258 -8.98 -14.78 -7.19
N MET A 259 -9.20 -13.48 -7.35
CA MET A 259 -9.54 -12.89 -8.64
C MET A 259 -8.40 -13.07 -9.65
N LEU A 260 -7.15 -12.79 -9.27
CA LEU A 260 -6.01 -12.84 -10.17
C LEU A 260 -5.71 -14.29 -10.61
N GLU A 261 -5.63 -15.24 -9.68
CA GLU A 261 -5.28 -16.63 -9.99
C GLU A 261 -6.35 -17.31 -10.85
N ASN A 262 -7.63 -17.11 -10.54
CA ASN A 262 -8.72 -17.61 -11.38
C ASN A 262 -8.83 -16.90 -12.73
N SER A 263 -8.15 -15.78 -12.90
CA SER A 263 -8.05 -15.05 -14.18
C SER A 263 -6.76 -15.38 -14.97
N GLY A 264 -5.92 -16.28 -14.46
CA GLY A 264 -4.70 -16.77 -15.13
C GLY A 264 -3.45 -15.94 -14.86
N PHE A 265 -3.42 -15.17 -13.78
CA PHE A 265 -2.22 -14.50 -13.28
C PHE A 265 -1.68 -15.27 -12.07
N GLY A 266 -0.35 -15.44 -11.98
CA GLY A 266 0.27 -16.05 -10.81
C GLY A 266 0.59 -15.00 -9.75
N THR A 267 0.14 -15.21 -8.50
CA THR A 267 0.54 -14.38 -7.36
C THR A 267 1.65 -15.01 -6.53
N GLY A 268 1.77 -16.33 -6.60
CA GLY A 268 2.68 -17.12 -5.77
C GLY A 268 2.25 -17.21 -4.31
N LEU A 269 1.02 -16.81 -3.97
CA LEU A 269 0.48 -16.85 -2.62
C LEU A 269 -0.39 -18.10 -2.39
N ASP A 270 -0.32 -18.63 -1.17
CA ASP A 270 -1.16 -19.73 -0.71
C ASP A 270 -2.51 -19.19 -0.21
N LEU A 271 -3.52 -19.19 -1.08
CA LEU A 271 -4.85 -18.66 -0.76
C LEU A 271 -5.50 -19.32 0.47
N PRO A 272 -5.51 -20.65 0.63
CA PRO A 272 -5.99 -21.31 1.85
C PRO A 272 -5.35 -20.77 3.13
N ARG A 273 -4.03 -20.63 3.15
CA ARG A 273 -3.32 -20.06 4.31
C ARG A 273 -3.63 -18.58 4.53
N ALA A 274 -3.84 -17.80 3.48
CA ALA A 274 -4.28 -16.42 3.60
C ALA A 274 -5.68 -16.32 4.23
N VAL A 275 -6.60 -17.20 3.84
CA VAL A 275 -7.95 -17.32 4.42
C VAL A 275 -7.88 -17.69 5.91
N ASP A 276 -7.05 -18.65 6.29
CA ASP A 276 -6.83 -19.02 7.70
C ASP A 276 -6.26 -17.85 8.51
N ALA A 277 -5.30 -17.12 7.93
CA ALA A 277 -4.72 -15.94 8.56
C ALA A 277 -5.76 -14.81 8.72
N ALA A 278 -6.67 -14.61 7.77
CA ALA A 278 -7.77 -13.65 7.87
C ALA A 278 -8.78 -14.05 8.98
N GLY A 279 -9.03 -15.35 9.14
CA GLY A 279 -9.82 -15.88 10.25
C GLY A 279 -9.19 -15.58 11.60
N TRP A 280 -7.89 -15.80 11.75
CA TRP A 280 -7.14 -15.41 12.96
C TRP A 280 -7.21 -13.89 13.21
N LEU A 281 -7.00 -13.08 12.16
CA LEU A 281 -7.04 -11.61 12.28
C LEU A 281 -8.41 -11.10 12.69
N THR A 282 -9.49 -11.74 12.22
CA THR A 282 -10.87 -11.48 12.67
C THR A 282 -11.01 -11.64 14.18
N GLY A 283 -10.37 -12.66 14.76
CA GLY A 283 -10.31 -12.86 16.21
C GLY A 283 -9.53 -11.75 16.94
N VAL A 284 -8.36 -11.37 16.43
CA VAL A 284 -7.55 -10.27 17.01
C VAL A 284 -8.31 -8.94 16.99
N MET A 285 -8.98 -8.65 15.86
CA MET A 285 -9.76 -7.41 15.71
C MET A 285 -11.10 -7.44 16.46
N ASN A 286 -11.53 -8.59 16.94
CA ASN A 286 -12.82 -8.83 17.60
C ASN A 286 -14.00 -8.25 16.80
N ARG A 287 -13.97 -8.34 15.49
CA ARG A 287 -15.02 -7.90 14.57
C ARG A 287 -14.89 -8.59 13.21
N PRO A 288 -15.99 -8.76 12.46
CA PRO A 288 -15.90 -9.22 11.08
C PRO A 288 -15.04 -8.28 10.21
N LEU A 289 -14.21 -8.86 9.37
CA LEU A 289 -13.44 -8.13 8.35
C LEU A 289 -14.20 -8.09 7.03
N PRO A 290 -13.99 -7.07 6.17
CA PRO A 290 -14.79 -6.85 4.97
C PRO A 290 -14.53 -7.81 3.82
N ALA A 291 -13.44 -8.58 3.82
CA ALA A 291 -13.11 -9.53 2.75
C ALA A 291 -14.26 -10.50 2.45
N MET A 292 -14.43 -10.84 1.18
CA MET A 292 -15.52 -11.70 0.72
C MET A 292 -15.11 -13.19 0.67
N VAL A 293 -13.88 -13.47 0.18
CA VAL A 293 -13.39 -14.84 -0.03
C VAL A 293 -13.23 -15.59 1.28
N SER A 294 -12.71 -14.96 2.33
CA SER A 294 -12.56 -15.59 3.65
C SER A 294 -13.88 -15.91 4.36
N ARG A 295 -15.00 -15.38 3.88
CA ARG A 295 -16.36 -15.67 4.39
C ARG A 295 -17.14 -16.67 3.54
N ALA A 296 -16.66 -16.95 2.35
CA ALA A 296 -17.27 -17.92 1.45
C ALA A 296 -16.74 -19.34 1.75
N PRO A 297 -17.52 -20.40 1.51
CA PRO A 297 -16.99 -21.75 1.55
C PRO A 297 -15.92 -21.93 0.46
N ALA A 298 -14.95 -22.82 0.71
CA ALA A 298 -13.95 -23.11 -0.28
C ALA A 298 -14.60 -23.57 -1.60
N PHE A 299 -14.11 -23.04 -2.70
CA PHE A 299 -14.53 -23.49 -4.03
C PHE A 299 -13.78 -24.79 -4.35
N PRO A 300 -14.49 -25.90 -4.72
CA PRO A 300 -13.88 -27.21 -4.95
C PRO A 300 -12.97 -27.21 -6.17
#